data_abb921ff1dd5ff9be096089cd0b990a5
#
_entry.id   abb921ff1dd5ff9be096089cd0b990a5
#
_cell.length_a   1.000
_cell.length_b   1.000
_cell.length_c   1.000
_cell.angle_alpha   90.00
_cell.angle_beta   90.00
_cell.angle_gamma   90.00
#
_symmetry.space_group_name_H-M   'P 1'
#
loop_
_entity.id
_entity.type
_entity.pdbx_description
1 polymer ?
#
loop_
_entity_poly.entity_id
_entity_poly.type
_entity_poly.pdbx_seq_one_letter_code
_entity_poly.pdbx_strand_id
1 'polypeptide(L)'
;MIDERLDKPAMLAASRHVNVIVDCTDNFETRFFLNEISRENQIPLVSGAAIRFDGQVTVYDPRQADSPCYRCLYEDKGELQETCSESGVFAPMLAMIGGTQAAETLKLLAKIGTPLTGRLLLLDGLSMSWREIKLKPDPSCPVCADSHHHE
;
A
#
# COMPACT_ATOMS: atom_id res chain seq x y z
N MET A 1 -7.32 1.65 20.68
CA MET A 1 -8.17 1.88 19.49
C MET A 1 -8.41 3.38 19.42
N ILE A 2 -8.27 3.98 18.24
CA ILE A 2 -8.57 5.39 17.99
C ILE A 2 -9.86 5.39 17.18
N ASP A 3 -10.93 6.00 17.69
CA ASP A 3 -12.27 6.02 17.09
C ASP A 3 -12.60 7.45 16.60
N GLU A 4 -11.67 8.00 15.81
CA GLU A 4 -11.83 9.31 15.18
C GLU A 4 -11.01 9.37 13.89
N ARG A 5 -11.39 10.25 12.96
CA ARG A 5 -10.60 10.54 11.77
C ARG A 5 -9.37 11.34 12.17
N LEU A 6 -8.19 10.73 12.01
CA LEU A 6 -6.92 11.40 12.29
C LEU A 6 -6.52 12.31 11.13
N ASP A 7 -6.00 13.49 11.45
CA ASP A 7 -5.24 14.30 10.51
C ASP A 7 -3.81 13.75 10.33
N LYS A 8 -3.08 14.30 9.36
CA LYS A 8 -1.71 13.83 9.05
C LYS A 8 -0.76 13.90 10.25
N PRO A 9 -0.69 15.00 11.06
CA PRO A 9 0.15 15.05 12.25
C PRO A 9 -0.18 13.97 13.29
N ALA A 10 -1.46 13.72 13.53
CA ALA A 10 -1.91 12.70 14.48
C ALA A 10 -1.61 11.28 13.98
N MET A 11 -1.77 10.99 12.67
CA MET A 11 -1.36 9.73 12.06
C MET A 11 0.14 9.51 12.17
N LEU A 12 0.95 10.55 11.90
CA LEU A 12 2.40 10.50 12.02
C LEU A 12 2.83 10.19 13.46
N ALA A 13 2.21 10.83 14.44
CA ALA A 13 2.49 10.58 15.84
C ALA A 13 2.08 9.15 16.27
N ALA A 14 0.90 8.68 15.85
CA ALA A 14 0.39 7.34 16.16
C ALA A 14 1.26 6.23 15.54
N SER A 15 1.86 6.48 14.37
CA SER A 15 2.67 5.49 13.66
C SER A 15 4.10 5.32 14.22
N ARG A 16 4.61 6.23 15.05
CA ARG A 16 6.01 6.18 15.56
C ARG A 16 6.37 4.90 16.31
N HIS A 17 5.39 4.20 16.84
CA HIS A 17 5.58 3.01 17.67
C HIS A 17 5.03 1.73 17.03
N VAL A 18 4.74 1.76 15.74
CA VAL A 18 4.27 0.58 15.00
C VAL A 18 5.38 0.01 14.13
N ASN A 19 5.31 -1.27 13.82
CA ASN A 19 6.32 -1.96 13.02
C ASN A 19 5.88 -2.16 11.56
N VAL A 20 4.59 -2.06 11.27
CA VAL A 20 3.98 -2.20 9.95
C VAL A 20 2.73 -1.33 9.89
N ILE A 21 2.49 -0.68 8.78
CA ILE A 21 1.23 -0.01 8.45
C ILE A 21 0.47 -0.92 7.48
N VAL A 22 -0.81 -1.18 7.75
CA VAL A 22 -1.69 -1.93 6.84
C VAL A 22 -2.77 -0.98 6.34
N ASP A 23 -2.75 -0.71 5.04
CA ASP A 23 -3.71 0.18 4.40
C ASP A 23 -4.91 -0.60 3.88
N CYS A 24 -6.06 -0.40 4.54
CA CYS A 24 -7.36 -0.94 4.16
C CYS A 24 -8.35 0.19 3.82
N THR A 25 -7.85 1.37 3.43
CA THR A 25 -8.67 2.54 3.12
C THR A 25 -9.20 2.50 1.68
N ASP A 26 -10.19 3.31 1.39
CA ASP A 26 -10.91 3.35 0.10
C ASP A 26 -10.74 4.69 -0.64
N ASN A 27 -9.83 5.56 -0.16
CA ASN A 27 -9.62 6.87 -0.77
C ASN A 27 -8.13 7.19 -0.97
N PHE A 28 -7.84 7.92 -2.05
CA PHE A 28 -6.46 8.24 -2.44
C PHE A 28 -5.77 9.21 -1.49
N GLU A 29 -6.47 10.19 -0.94
CA GLU A 29 -5.91 11.16 0.01
C GLU A 29 -5.26 10.45 1.19
N THR A 30 -5.99 9.54 1.85
CA THR A 30 -5.46 8.76 2.97
C THR A 30 -4.30 7.87 2.54
N ARG A 31 -4.36 7.24 1.36
CA ARG A 31 -3.28 6.39 0.84
C ARG A 31 -2.01 7.17 0.59
N PHE A 32 -2.09 8.37 0.03
CA PHE A 32 -0.92 9.24 -0.13
C PHE A 32 -0.35 9.66 1.22
N PHE A 33 -1.19 9.99 2.20
CA PHE A 33 -0.72 10.30 3.56
C PHE A 33 -0.01 9.11 4.21
N LEU A 34 -0.58 7.91 4.11
CA LEU A 34 0.05 6.70 4.65
C LEU A 34 1.39 6.39 3.97
N ASN A 35 1.51 6.64 2.67
CA ASN A 35 2.78 6.51 1.95
C ASN A 35 3.84 7.48 2.48
N GLU A 36 3.49 8.75 2.67
CA GLU A 36 4.41 9.75 3.23
C GLU A 36 4.83 9.38 4.66
N ILE A 37 3.88 8.99 5.51
CA ILE A 37 4.14 8.54 6.89
C ILE A 37 5.04 7.30 6.92
N SER A 38 4.79 6.33 6.05
CA SER A 38 5.63 5.14 5.88
C SER A 38 7.08 5.52 5.56
N ARG A 39 7.27 6.44 4.62
CA ARG A 39 8.61 6.93 4.23
C ARG A 39 9.28 7.71 5.35
N GLU A 40 8.57 8.64 5.98
CA GLU A 40 9.11 9.51 7.04
C GLU A 40 9.53 8.71 8.27
N ASN A 41 8.72 7.75 8.71
CA ASN A 41 8.99 6.92 9.87
C ASN A 41 9.76 5.63 9.55
N GLN A 42 10.12 5.38 8.28
CA GLN A 42 10.82 4.17 7.84
C GLN A 42 10.08 2.88 8.21
N ILE A 43 8.75 2.87 8.03
CA ILE A 43 7.87 1.75 8.40
C ILE A 43 7.30 1.12 7.12
N PRO A 44 7.36 -0.22 6.94
CA PRO A 44 6.73 -0.88 5.81
C PRO A 44 5.23 -0.62 5.74
N LEU A 45 4.74 -0.40 4.52
CA LEU A 45 3.32 -0.21 4.21
C LEU A 45 2.82 -1.39 3.39
N VAL A 46 1.88 -2.17 3.94
CA VAL A 46 1.16 -3.23 3.23
C VAL A 46 -0.09 -2.62 2.62
N SER A 47 -0.07 -2.37 1.33
CA SER A 47 -1.16 -1.72 0.60
C SER A 47 -2.05 -2.75 -0.07
N GLY A 48 -3.36 -2.66 0.16
CA GLY A 48 -4.39 -3.46 -0.49
C GLY A 48 -5.52 -2.60 -1.03
N ALA A 49 -6.07 -3.00 -2.17
CA ALA A 49 -7.24 -2.35 -2.75
C ALA A 49 -8.10 -3.37 -3.47
N ALA A 50 -9.40 -3.15 -3.44
CA ALA A 50 -10.37 -3.90 -4.22
C ALA A 50 -11.44 -2.95 -4.77
N ILE A 51 -11.80 -3.13 -6.03
CA ILE A 51 -12.85 -2.37 -6.71
C ILE A 51 -13.53 -3.30 -7.71
N ARG A 52 -14.86 -3.29 -7.78
CA ARG A 52 -15.62 -4.19 -8.63
C ARG A 52 -15.19 -5.66 -8.41
N PHE A 53 -14.56 -6.29 -9.39
CA PHE A 53 -14.03 -7.66 -9.33
C PHE A 53 -12.51 -7.72 -9.32
N ASP A 54 -11.84 -6.56 -9.23
CA ASP A 54 -10.39 -6.47 -9.26
C ASP A 54 -9.83 -6.22 -7.86
N GLY A 55 -8.71 -6.87 -7.55
CA GLY A 55 -7.99 -6.66 -6.31
C GLY A 55 -6.49 -6.56 -6.52
N GLN A 56 -5.82 -5.89 -5.62
CA GLN A 56 -4.36 -5.76 -5.65
C GLN A 56 -3.77 -5.70 -4.27
N VAL A 57 -2.55 -6.25 -4.12
CA VAL A 57 -1.75 -6.17 -2.90
C VAL A 57 -0.28 -5.97 -3.25
N THR A 58 0.40 -5.12 -2.51
CA THR A 58 1.86 -4.94 -2.57
C THR A 58 2.40 -4.50 -1.21
N VAL A 59 3.72 -4.56 -1.06
CA VAL A 59 4.43 -4.03 0.10
C VAL A 59 5.39 -2.94 -0.38
N TYR A 60 5.29 -1.77 0.23
CA TYR A 60 6.27 -0.69 0.08
C TYR A 60 7.15 -0.67 1.34
N ASP A 61 8.42 -0.99 1.20
CA ASP A 61 9.35 -1.04 2.33
C ASP A 61 10.42 0.04 2.20
N PRO A 62 10.26 1.18 2.89
CA PRO A 62 11.18 2.31 2.78
C PRO A 62 12.61 2.00 3.26
N ARG A 63 12.80 0.90 3.95
CA ARG A 63 14.12 0.43 4.43
C ARG A 63 14.93 -0.28 3.34
N GLN A 64 14.32 -0.58 2.20
CA GLN A 64 14.95 -1.22 1.04
C GLN A 64 15.12 -0.18 -0.07
N ALA A 65 16.35 0.02 -0.54
CA ALA A 65 16.68 1.06 -1.52
C ALA A 65 15.98 0.86 -2.87
N ASP A 66 15.70 -0.39 -3.26
CA ASP A 66 15.05 -0.76 -4.52
C ASP A 66 13.52 -0.86 -4.40
N SER A 67 12.95 -0.56 -3.22
CA SER A 67 11.50 -0.56 -3.03
C SER A 67 10.88 0.70 -3.62
N PRO A 68 9.92 0.58 -4.57
CA PRO A 68 9.11 1.73 -4.95
C PRO A 68 8.26 2.20 -3.76
N CYS A 69 7.65 3.35 -3.89
CA CYS A 69 6.61 3.81 -2.97
C CYS A 69 5.26 3.91 -3.70
N TYR A 70 4.18 4.17 -2.97
CA TYR A 70 2.84 4.30 -3.57
C TYR A 70 2.81 5.38 -4.65
N ARG A 71 3.55 6.48 -4.46
CA ARG A 71 3.65 7.60 -5.40
C ARG A 71 4.41 7.26 -6.69
N CYS A 72 5.23 6.21 -6.71
CA CYS A 72 5.84 5.72 -7.95
C CYS A 72 4.83 5.10 -8.92
N LEU A 73 3.72 4.57 -8.40
CA LEU A 73 2.71 3.87 -9.20
C LEU A 73 1.49 4.75 -9.50
N TYR A 74 1.14 5.66 -8.61
CA TYR A 74 -0.08 6.44 -8.70
C TYR A 74 0.22 7.93 -8.69
N GLU A 75 -0.29 8.63 -9.70
CA GLU A 75 -0.24 10.08 -9.74
C GLU A 75 -1.38 10.67 -8.90
N ASP A 76 -1.10 11.76 -8.21
CA ASP A 76 -2.12 12.55 -7.55
C ASP A 76 -2.81 13.44 -8.59
N LYS A 77 -3.89 12.93 -9.18
CA LYS A 77 -4.68 13.62 -10.20
C LYS A 77 -5.91 14.34 -9.62
N GLY A 78 -5.99 14.45 -8.30
CA GLY A 78 -7.16 15.01 -7.62
C GLY A 78 -8.38 14.08 -7.65
N GLU A 79 -9.57 14.62 -7.40
CA GLU A 79 -10.82 13.91 -7.09
C GLU A 79 -11.44 13.07 -8.24
N LEU A 80 -10.77 12.88 -9.38
CA LEU A 80 -11.34 12.23 -10.56
C LEU A 80 -11.21 10.69 -10.59
N GLN A 81 -10.79 10.06 -9.49
CA GLN A 81 -10.67 8.61 -9.45
C GLN A 81 -11.88 7.98 -8.73
N GLU A 82 -12.52 7.02 -9.42
CA GLU A 82 -13.64 6.25 -8.87
C GLU A 82 -13.25 5.64 -7.51
N THR A 83 -14.10 5.86 -6.50
CA THR A 83 -13.95 5.24 -5.19
C THR A 83 -14.69 3.90 -5.15
N CYS A 84 -14.31 3.02 -4.22
CA CYS A 84 -15.02 1.75 -4.00
C CYS A 84 -16.49 1.98 -3.63
N SER A 85 -16.80 3.10 -2.99
CA SER A 85 -18.17 3.48 -2.61
C SER A 85 -19.06 3.82 -3.82
N GLU A 86 -18.48 4.33 -4.90
CA GLU A 86 -19.22 4.67 -6.12
C GLU A 86 -19.36 3.50 -7.08
N SER A 87 -18.30 2.68 -7.20
CA SER A 87 -18.24 1.58 -8.16
C SER A 87 -18.67 0.23 -7.58
N GLY A 88 -18.75 0.13 -6.25
CA GLY A 88 -19.00 -1.11 -5.55
C GLY A 88 -17.84 -2.08 -5.57
N VAL A 89 -17.95 -3.16 -4.83
CA VAL A 89 -16.96 -4.24 -4.76
C VAL A 89 -17.67 -5.58 -4.58
N PHE A 90 -17.20 -6.60 -5.27
CA PHE A 90 -17.62 -7.98 -5.04
C PHE A 90 -17.10 -8.43 -3.66
N ALA A 91 -18.01 -8.61 -2.70
CA ALA A 91 -17.67 -8.77 -1.29
C ALA A 91 -16.58 -9.81 -0.97
N PRO A 92 -16.53 -10.99 -1.62
CA PRO A 92 -15.45 -11.95 -1.39
C PRO A 92 -14.04 -11.42 -1.69
N MET A 93 -13.90 -10.40 -2.57
CA MET A 93 -12.61 -9.76 -2.86
C MET A 93 -11.98 -9.18 -1.61
N LEU A 94 -12.79 -8.57 -0.74
CA LEU A 94 -12.29 -7.95 0.51
C LEU A 94 -11.62 -8.99 1.42
N ALA A 95 -12.21 -10.19 1.52
CA ALA A 95 -11.63 -11.27 2.31
C ALA A 95 -10.32 -11.80 1.71
N MET A 96 -10.25 -11.96 0.38
CA MET A 96 -9.05 -12.45 -0.31
C MET A 96 -7.91 -11.42 -0.22
N ILE A 97 -8.20 -10.17 -0.48
CA ILE A 97 -7.20 -9.08 -0.40
C ILE A 97 -6.77 -8.87 1.04
N GLY A 98 -7.70 -8.75 1.99
CA GLY A 98 -7.39 -8.59 3.43
C GLY A 98 -6.62 -9.77 4.00
N GLY A 99 -6.96 -11.00 3.62
CA GLY A 99 -6.21 -12.20 4.00
C GLY A 99 -4.78 -12.19 3.45
N THR A 100 -4.59 -11.74 2.21
CA THR A 100 -3.27 -11.58 1.61
C THR A 100 -2.46 -10.48 2.31
N GLN A 101 -3.08 -9.34 2.63
CA GLN A 101 -2.44 -8.29 3.44
C GLN A 101 -2.01 -8.80 4.82
N ALA A 102 -2.85 -9.58 5.48
CA ALA A 102 -2.52 -10.19 6.77
C ALA A 102 -1.31 -11.13 6.66
N ALA A 103 -1.25 -11.97 5.61
CA ALA A 103 -0.10 -12.83 5.36
C ALA A 103 1.19 -12.03 5.13
N GLU A 104 1.16 -10.97 4.32
CA GLU A 104 2.31 -10.09 4.10
C GLU A 104 2.76 -9.40 5.39
N THR A 105 1.81 -8.94 6.20
CA THR A 105 2.08 -8.34 7.52
C THR A 105 2.81 -9.32 8.44
N LEU A 106 2.32 -10.55 8.54
CA LEU A 106 2.95 -11.58 9.35
C LEU A 106 4.36 -11.95 8.86
N LYS A 107 4.57 -12.02 7.54
CA LYS A 107 5.92 -12.24 6.97
C LYS A 107 6.90 -11.14 7.36
N LEU A 108 6.48 -9.87 7.30
CA LEU A 108 7.29 -8.73 7.70
C LEU A 108 7.63 -8.76 9.19
N LEU A 109 6.64 -9.02 10.06
CA LEU A 109 6.81 -9.03 11.51
C LEU A 109 7.65 -10.22 11.99
N ALA A 110 7.41 -11.40 11.45
CA ALA A 110 8.12 -12.63 11.80
C ALA A 110 9.46 -12.79 11.05
N LYS A 111 9.74 -11.92 10.06
CA LYS A 111 10.93 -11.99 9.19
C LYS A 111 11.07 -13.35 8.50
N ILE A 112 9.98 -13.86 7.95
CA ILE A 112 9.91 -15.15 7.23
C ILE A 112 9.44 -14.97 5.80
N GLY A 113 9.82 -15.92 4.94
CA GLY A 113 9.44 -15.94 3.54
C GLY A 113 9.95 -14.73 2.76
N THR A 114 9.28 -14.41 1.65
CA THR A 114 9.61 -13.28 0.78
C THR A 114 8.41 -12.36 0.67
N PRO A 115 8.41 -11.18 1.30
CA PRO A 115 7.35 -10.19 1.15
C PRO A 115 7.18 -9.71 -0.30
N LEU A 116 6.02 -9.12 -0.61
CA LEU A 116 5.70 -8.55 -1.92
C LEU A 116 6.41 -7.20 -2.19
N THR A 117 7.56 -6.95 -1.58
CA THR A 117 8.35 -5.74 -1.85
C THR A 117 8.84 -5.75 -3.30
N GLY A 118 8.59 -4.66 -4.04
CA GLY A 118 8.91 -4.58 -5.46
C GLY A 118 8.05 -5.46 -6.38
N ARG A 119 6.93 -5.98 -5.88
CA ARG A 119 6.00 -6.83 -6.63
C ARG A 119 4.56 -6.43 -6.34
N LEU A 120 3.75 -6.28 -7.38
CA LEU A 120 2.31 -6.05 -7.29
C LEU A 120 1.58 -7.34 -7.64
N LEU A 121 0.81 -7.84 -6.71
CA LEU A 121 -0.07 -8.99 -6.93
C LEU A 121 -1.46 -8.49 -7.31
N LEU A 122 -1.96 -8.93 -8.46
CA LEU A 122 -3.26 -8.57 -9.01
C LEU A 122 -4.18 -9.79 -9.01
N LEU A 123 -5.40 -9.62 -8.52
CA LEU A 123 -6.46 -10.64 -8.57
C LEU A 123 -7.57 -10.17 -9.51
N ASP A 124 -7.89 -10.99 -10.51
CA ASP A 124 -9.15 -10.92 -11.26
C ASP A 124 -10.15 -11.87 -10.60
N GLY A 125 -11.15 -11.33 -9.94
CA GLY A 125 -12.17 -12.10 -9.22
C GLY A 125 -13.21 -12.77 -10.10
N LEU A 126 -13.30 -12.40 -11.38
CA LEU A 126 -14.20 -13.09 -12.33
C LEU A 126 -13.60 -14.41 -12.82
N SER A 127 -12.31 -14.41 -13.13
CA SER A 127 -11.58 -15.60 -13.58
C SER A 127 -10.84 -16.32 -12.44
N MET A 128 -10.79 -15.73 -11.24
CA MET A 128 -10.01 -16.22 -10.09
C MET A 128 -8.53 -16.40 -10.43
N SER A 129 -8.00 -15.54 -11.29
CA SER A 129 -6.60 -15.58 -11.69
C SER A 129 -5.76 -14.53 -10.95
N TRP A 130 -4.59 -14.96 -10.47
CA TRP A 130 -3.59 -14.10 -9.88
C TRP A 130 -2.47 -13.83 -10.86
N ARG A 131 -2.04 -12.59 -10.94
CA ARG A 131 -0.89 -12.16 -11.74
C ARG A 131 0.07 -11.35 -10.87
N GLU A 132 1.35 -11.50 -11.11
CA GLU A 132 2.40 -10.72 -10.46
C GLU A 132 3.07 -9.80 -11.46
N ILE A 133 3.25 -8.54 -11.09
CA ILE A 133 3.98 -7.52 -11.86
C ILE A 133 5.15 -7.04 -11.02
N LYS A 134 6.34 -7.02 -11.61
CA LYS A 134 7.52 -6.40 -10.98
C LYS A 134 7.38 -4.89 -10.99
N LEU A 135 7.61 -4.29 -9.85
CA LEU A 135 7.62 -2.85 -9.65
C LEU A 135 9.06 -2.35 -9.53
N LYS A 136 9.30 -1.16 -10.05
CA LYS A 136 10.57 -0.44 -9.88
C LYS A 136 10.30 0.96 -9.31
N PRO A 137 11.24 1.50 -8.52
CA PRO A 137 11.19 2.91 -8.16
C PRO A 137 11.15 3.80 -9.39
N ASP A 138 10.40 4.89 -9.31
CA ASP A 138 10.45 5.96 -10.30
C ASP A 138 11.56 6.95 -9.92
N PRO A 139 12.60 7.13 -10.76
CA PRO A 139 13.67 8.07 -10.48
C PRO A 139 13.22 9.54 -10.35
N SER A 140 12.05 9.86 -10.88
CA SER A 140 11.44 11.19 -10.80
C SER A 140 10.37 11.33 -9.72
N CYS A 141 10.18 10.31 -8.88
CA CYS A 141 9.15 10.30 -7.86
C CYS A 141 9.33 11.44 -6.85
N PRO A 142 8.34 12.31 -6.65
CA PRO A 142 8.46 13.47 -5.76
C PRO A 142 8.57 13.10 -4.28
N VAL A 143 8.39 11.83 -3.92
CA VAL A 143 8.40 11.36 -2.52
C VAL A 143 9.64 10.53 -2.19
N CYS A 144 10.15 9.75 -3.13
CA CYS A 144 11.23 8.81 -2.82
C CYS A 144 12.46 8.91 -3.74
N ALA A 145 12.49 9.80 -4.74
CA ALA A 145 13.62 9.91 -5.67
C ALA A 145 14.96 10.15 -4.95
N ASP A 146 15.00 11.03 -3.96
CA ASP A 146 16.23 11.37 -3.23
C ASP A 146 16.82 10.19 -2.43
N SER A 147 15.99 9.20 -2.08
CA SER A 147 16.46 8.03 -1.34
C SER A 147 17.11 6.95 -2.22
N HIS A 148 17.03 7.09 -3.55
CA HIS A 148 17.62 6.16 -4.52
C HIS A 148 18.95 6.63 -5.09
N HIS A 149 19.45 7.82 -4.72
CA HIS A 149 20.69 8.42 -5.22
C HIS A 149 21.93 8.17 -4.32
N HIS A 150 21.83 7.32 -3.30
CA HIS A 150 22.96 6.96 -2.43
C HIS A 150 23.51 5.58 -2.81
N GLU A 151 24.20 5.50 -3.95
CA GLU A 151 25.27 4.52 -4.25
C GLU A 151 26.54 5.22 -4.67
#